data_52db08b65e7d8da8e4ce95be1c1150fc
#
_entry.id   52db08b65e7d8da8e4ce95be1c1150fc
#
_cell.length_a   1.000
_cell.length_b   1.000
_cell.length_c   1.000
_cell.angle_alpha   90.00
_cell.angle_beta   90.00
_cell.angle_gamma   90.00
#
_symmetry.space_group_name_H-M   'P 1'
#
loop_
_entity.id
_entity.type
_entity.pdbx_description
1 polymer ?
#
loop_
_entity_poly.entity_id
_entity_poly.type
_entity_poly.pdbx_seq_one_letter_code
_entity_poly.pdbx_strand_id
1 'polypeptide(L)'
;MNKPIKTITVALAAIASMSVQQTEACTRATYIGPDNTVITGRTMDWKEDLMSNIYVFPRGMQRAGYNKGNTVNWTSKYGSVIAAGYDIGTCDGMNEKGLVASLLFLPESVYHRPGDNRPIMGISIWTQYVLDNFATVREAVDELKKESFRIDAPDLPNGAASTLHLAITDETGNTAVLEYIDGNLEIHEGKQYQVMTNSPKYE
;
A
#
# COMPACT_ATOMS: atom_id res chain seq x y z
N MET A 1 -57.00 -1.51 29.52
CA MET A 1 -55.60 -1.75 29.78
C MET A 1 -54.89 -2.07 28.45
N ASN A 2 -54.42 -1.04 27.73
CA ASN A 2 -53.71 -1.21 26.45
C ASN A 2 -52.56 -0.20 26.40
N LYS A 3 -51.37 -0.60 26.87
CA LYS A 3 -50.11 0.08 26.63
C LYS A 3 -48.94 -0.91 26.78
N PRO A 4 -48.53 -1.59 25.72
CA PRO A 4 -47.12 -1.68 25.48
C PRO A 4 -46.67 -1.60 23.99
N ILE A 5 -47.55 -1.36 23.02
CA ILE A 5 -47.18 -1.46 21.59
C ILE A 5 -46.32 -0.28 21.11
N LYS A 6 -46.47 0.92 21.68
CA LYS A 6 -45.74 2.11 21.24
C LYS A 6 -44.24 2.08 21.58
N THR A 7 -43.85 1.40 22.64
CA THR A 7 -42.42 1.38 23.07
C THR A 7 -41.56 0.45 22.21
N ILE A 8 -42.14 -0.63 21.70
CA ILE A 8 -41.45 -1.61 20.85
C ILE A 8 -41.19 -1.03 19.45
N THR A 9 -42.14 -0.24 18.92
CA THR A 9 -42.00 0.37 17.58
C THR A 9 -40.89 1.42 17.53
N VAL A 10 -40.66 2.18 18.60
CA VAL A 10 -39.58 3.18 18.69
C VAL A 10 -38.22 2.50 18.82
N ALA A 11 -38.11 1.39 19.53
CA ALA A 11 -36.85 0.64 19.65
C ALA A 11 -36.45 -0.03 18.33
N LEU A 12 -37.38 -0.58 17.54
CA LEU A 12 -37.07 -1.12 16.21
C LEU A 12 -36.69 -0.03 15.19
N ALA A 13 -37.28 1.17 15.26
CA ALA A 13 -36.92 2.29 14.39
C ALA A 13 -35.52 2.83 14.71
N ALA A 14 -35.08 2.79 15.96
CA ALA A 14 -33.74 3.20 16.36
C ALA A 14 -32.63 2.21 15.90
N ILE A 15 -32.94 0.93 15.77
CA ILE A 15 -32.00 -0.08 15.25
C ILE A 15 -31.89 0.01 13.72
N ALA A 16 -32.98 0.37 13.02
CA ALA A 16 -32.97 0.52 11.56
C ALA A 16 -32.18 1.77 11.08
N SER A 17 -31.86 2.72 11.96
CA SER A 17 -31.10 3.92 11.64
C SER A 17 -29.59 3.82 11.94
N MET A 18 -29.10 2.65 12.39
CA MET A 18 -27.68 2.34 12.31
C MET A 18 -27.36 2.09 10.84
N SER A 19 -27.05 3.17 10.10
CA SER A 19 -26.39 3.06 8.83
C SER A 19 -25.11 2.25 9.08
N VAL A 20 -25.07 1.05 8.51
CA VAL A 20 -23.80 0.32 8.36
C VAL A 20 -22.94 1.26 7.51
N GLN A 21 -22.09 2.05 8.15
CA GLN A 21 -21.02 2.70 7.42
C GLN A 21 -20.21 1.55 6.84
N GLN A 22 -20.30 1.36 5.53
CA GLN A 22 -19.32 0.56 4.82
C GLN A 22 -17.98 1.24 5.10
N THR A 23 -17.19 0.64 5.97
CA THR A 23 -15.80 0.99 6.15
C THR A 23 -15.11 0.52 4.87
N GLU A 24 -14.83 1.45 3.96
CA GLU A 24 -13.94 1.21 2.83
C GLU A 24 -12.56 0.95 3.41
N ALA A 25 -12.18 -0.31 3.50
CA ALA A 25 -10.91 -0.72 4.09
C ALA A 25 -10.27 -1.80 3.24
N CYS A 26 -9.18 -1.43 2.54
CA CYS A 26 -8.33 -2.43 1.93
C CYS A 26 -7.77 -3.37 3.00
N THR A 27 -7.60 -4.63 2.64
CA THR A 27 -6.93 -5.62 3.48
C THR A 27 -5.95 -6.40 2.62
N ARG A 28 -4.73 -6.53 3.10
CA ARG A 28 -3.72 -7.42 2.55
C ARG A 28 -3.40 -8.52 3.57
N ALA A 29 -3.32 -9.76 3.11
CA ALA A 29 -2.95 -10.89 3.95
C ALA A 29 -1.95 -11.79 3.22
N THR A 30 -0.97 -12.31 3.96
CA THR A 30 -0.03 -13.33 3.50
C THR A 30 -0.32 -14.63 4.24
N TYR A 31 -0.57 -15.68 3.48
CA TYR A 31 -0.66 -17.05 3.99
C TYR A 31 0.69 -17.75 3.80
N ILE A 32 1.21 -18.32 4.88
CA ILE A 32 2.41 -19.16 4.86
C ILE A 32 1.96 -20.59 5.15
N GLY A 33 1.93 -21.41 4.12
CA GLY A 33 1.44 -22.79 4.19
C GLY A 33 2.56 -23.81 4.41
N PRO A 34 2.19 -25.10 4.49
CA PRO A 34 3.15 -26.19 4.44
C PRO A 34 3.93 -26.14 3.12
N ASP A 35 5.07 -26.81 3.07
CA ASP A 35 5.93 -26.89 1.88
C ASP A 35 6.45 -25.56 1.36
N ASN A 36 6.61 -24.57 2.24
CA ASN A 36 7.05 -23.21 1.92
C ASN A 36 6.15 -22.48 0.91
N THR A 37 4.89 -22.86 0.78
CA THR A 37 3.94 -22.13 -0.04
C THR A 37 3.64 -20.76 0.60
N VAL A 38 3.89 -19.69 -0.14
CA VAL A 38 3.56 -18.33 0.28
C VAL A 38 2.56 -17.73 -0.72
N ILE A 39 1.41 -17.31 -0.23
CA ILE A 39 0.37 -16.67 -1.04
C ILE A 39 0.02 -15.34 -0.41
N THR A 40 0.11 -14.27 -1.19
CA THR A 40 -0.36 -12.94 -0.78
C THR A 40 -1.58 -12.58 -1.59
N GLY A 41 -2.64 -12.18 -0.89
CA GLY A 41 -3.86 -11.65 -1.49
C GLY A 41 -4.25 -10.32 -0.85
N ARG A 42 -5.00 -9.51 -1.60
CA ARG A 42 -5.54 -8.26 -1.08
C ARG A 42 -6.91 -7.95 -1.65
N THR A 43 -7.71 -7.19 -0.90
CA THR A 43 -8.86 -6.43 -1.41
C THR A 43 -8.44 -5.00 -1.69
N MET A 44 -9.03 -4.39 -2.71
CA MET A 44 -8.84 -2.98 -3.05
C MET A 44 -10.20 -2.29 -2.97
N ASP A 45 -10.56 -1.90 -1.75
CA ASP A 45 -11.86 -1.29 -1.46
C ASP A 45 -11.72 0.23 -1.54
N TRP A 46 -12.38 0.83 -2.53
CA TRP A 46 -12.33 2.26 -2.77
C TRP A 46 -13.71 2.76 -3.16
N LYS A 47 -14.01 4.02 -2.89
CA LYS A 47 -15.33 4.64 -3.11
C LYS A 47 -15.75 4.78 -4.58
N GLU A 48 -14.84 4.54 -5.51
CA GLU A 48 -15.08 4.63 -6.95
C GLU A 48 -14.24 3.59 -7.70
N ASP A 49 -14.58 3.37 -8.98
CA ASP A 49 -13.79 2.50 -9.84
C ASP A 49 -12.39 3.10 -10.06
N LEU A 50 -11.36 2.36 -9.66
CA LEU A 50 -9.97 2.70 -9.87
C LEU A 50 -9.49 2.46 -11.30
N MET A 51 -10.34 1.95 -12.19
CA MET A 51 -10.02 1.60 -13.58
C MET A 51 -8.72 0.78 -13.66
N SER A 52 -8.61 -0.23 -12.80
CA SER A 52 -7.38 -1.01 -12.63
C SER A 52 -7.10 -1.85 -13.87
N ASN A 53 -5.92 -1.67 -14.44
CA ASN A 53 -5.37 -2.50 -15.50
C ASN A 53 -4.22 -3.36 -14.97
N ILE A 54 -4.00 -4.50 -15.61
CA ILE A 54 -2.85 -5.38 -15.34
C ILE A 54 -1.79 -5.11 -16.41
N TYR A 55 -0.57 -4.82 -15.93
CA TYR A 55 0.59 -4.61 -16.79
C TYR A 55 1.67 -5.64 -16.55
N VAL A 56 2.36 -6.00 -17.62
CA VAL A 56 3.59 -6.80 -17.57
C VAL A 56 4.76 -5.92 -17.96
N PHE A 57 5.70 -5.72 -17.06
CA PHE A 57 6.88 -4.91 -17.32
C PHE A 57 8.13 -5.79 -17.44
N PRO A 58 8.88 -5.67 -18.55
CA PRO A 58 10.13 -6.40 -18.71
C PRO A 58 11.27 -5.80 -17.89
N ARG A 59 12.35 -6.56 -17.76
CA ARG A 59 13.64 -6.05 -17.27
C ARG A 59 14.20 -4.96 -18.20
N GLY A 60 15.09 -4.12 -17.70
CA GLY A 60 15.85 -3.15 -18.48
C GLY A 60 15.09 -1.85 -18.79
N MET A 61 13.90 -1.66 -18.24
CA MET A 61 13.17 -0.40 -18.40
C MET A 61 13.85 0.71 -17.60
N GLN A 62 14.13 1.83 -18.28
CA GLN A 62 14.59 3.04 -17.61
C GLN A 62 13.41 3.75 -16.97
N ARG A 63 13.57 4.16 -15.72
CA ARG A 63 12.51 4.80 -14.93
C ARG A 63 13.04 6.00 -14.17
N ALA A 64 12.11 6.90 -13.85
CA ALA A 64 12.34 8.05 -12.98
C ALA A 64 11.31 8.02 -11.85
N GLY A 65 11.73 8.36 -10.64
CA GLY A 65 10.88 8.42 -9.46
C GLY A 65 9.84 9.54 -9.52
N TYR A 66 10.11 10.57 -10.31
CA TYR A 66 9.18 11.67 -10.56
C TYR A 66 9.46 12.33 -11.92
N ASN A 67 8.52 13.13 -12.41
CA ASN A 67 8.63 13.76 -13.73
C ASN A 67 9.28 15.16 -13.70
N LYS A 68 9.66 15.67 -12.52
CA LYS A 68 10.22 17.02 -12.33
C LYS A 68 11.27 17.04 -11.22
N GLY A 69 12.21 17.97 -11.33
CA GLY A 69 13.18 18.24 -10.27
C GLY A 69 14.25 17.18 -10.07
N ASN A 70 14.86 17.19 -8.88
CA ASN A 70 15.83 16.19 -8.47
C ASN A 70 15.10 14.89 -8.11
N THR A 71 15.22 13.86 -8.95
CA THR A 71 14.49 12.60 -8.80
C THR A 71 15.42 11.39 -8.85
N VAL A 72 14.99 10.30 -8.22
CA VAL A 72 15.66 8.99 -8.35
C VAL A 72 15.48 8.46 -9.76
N ASN A 73 16.57 7.93 -10.35
CA ASN A 73 16.51 7.24 -11.64
C ASN A 73 17.08 5.83 -11.48
N TRP A 74 16.48 4.86 -12.15
CA TRP A 74 16.97 3.47 -12.14
C TRP A 74 16.65 2.75 -13.44
N THR A 75 17.27 1.59 -13.59
CA THR A 75 16.90 0.62 -14.64
C THR A 75 16.39 -0.63 -13.96
N SER A 76 15.21 -1.12 -14.35
CA SER A 76 14.60 -2.29 -13.71
C SER A 76 15.49 -3.53 -13.85
N LYS A 77 15.85 -4.13 -12.72
CA LYS A 77 16.61 -5.38 -12.66
C LYS A 77 15.72 -6.59 -12.93
N TYR A 78 14.46 -6.49 -12.50
CA TYR A 78 13.50 -7.58 -12.56
C TYR A 78 12.27 -7.17 -13.36
N GLY A 79 11.69 -8.14 -14.08
CA GLY A 79 10.36 -8.02 -14.67
C GLY A 79 9.29 -8.20 -13.61
N SER A 80 8.11 -7.62 -13.84
CA SER A 80 7.00 -7.67 -12.89
C SER A 80 5.65 -7.73 -13.59
N VAL A 81 4.65 -8.26 -12.88
CA VAL A 81 3.22 -8.13 -13.21
C VAL A 81 2.61 -7.26 -12.13
N ILE A 82 1.87 -6.23 -12.55
CA ILE A 82 1.32 -5.25 -11.60
C ILE A 82 -0.16 -4.95 -11.89
N ALA A 83 -0.86 -4.50 -10.85
CA ALA A 83 -2.16 -3.85 -10.96
C ALA A 83 -1.98 -2.34 -10.75
N ALA A 84 -2.46 -1.56 -11.71
CA ALA A 84 -2.45 -0.10 -11.64
C ALA A 84 -3.70 0.43 -10.95
N GLY A 85 -3.58 1.56 -10.26
CA GLY A 85 -4.71 2.37 -9.83
C GLY A 85 -4.81 3.63 -10.68
N TYR A 86 -6.01 3.97 -11.11
CA TYR A 86 -6.31 5.09 -12.03
C TYR A 86 -5.49 5.07 -13.33
N ASP A 87 -4.95 3.93 -13.67
CA ASP A 87 -3.98 3.76 -14.77
C ASP A 87 -2.72 4.66 -14.65
N ILE A 88 -2.42 5.13 -13.44
CA ILE A 88 -1.33 6.07 -13.14
C ILE A 88 -0.22 5.43 -12.33
N GLY A 89 -0.57 4.65 -11.29
CA GLY A 89 0.38 4.16 -10.31
C GLY A 89 0.32 2.67 -10.07
N THR A 90 1.46 2.07 -9.71
CA THR A 90 1.55 0.67 -9.29
C THR A 90 0.99 0.52 -7.88
N CYS A 91 -0.23 -0.01 -7.76
CA CYS A 91 -0.86 -0.26 -6.46
C CYS A 91 -0.47 -1.60 -5.87
N ASP A 92 -0.28 -2.61 -6.71
CA ASP A 92 0.03 -3.98 -6.32
C ASP A 92 0.86 -4.67 -7.39
N GLY A 93 1.62 -5.69 -7.03
CA GLY A 93 2.33 -6.47 -8.02
C GLY A 93 3.29 -7.49 -7.42
N MET A 94 3.82 -8.29 -8.34
CA MET A 94 4.83 -9.29 -8.02
C MET A 94 5.92 -9.27 -9.09
N ASN A 95 7.18 -9.33 -8.67
CA ASN A 95 8.28 -9.48 -9.61
C ASN A 95 8.64 -10.96 -9.83
N GLU A 96 9.47 -11.21 -10.82
CA GLU A 96 9.93 -12.55 -11.21
C GLU A 96 10.78 -13.28 -10.16
N LYS A 97 11.12 -12.63 -9.04
CA LYS A 97 11.76 -13.22 -7.86
C LYS A 97 10.79 -13.61 -6.77
N GLY A 98 9.48 -13.45 -7.00
CA GLY A 98 8.45 -13.73 -6.02
C GLY A 98 8.29 -12.65 -4.95
N LEU A 99 8.95 -11.49 -5.09
CA LEU A 99 8.69 -10.36 -4.21
C LEU A 99 7.36 -9.73 -4.59
N VAL A 100 6.43 -9.69 -3.64
CA VAL A 100 5.13 -9.01 -3.74
C VAL A 100 5.21 -7.67 -3.03
N ALA A 101 4.60 -6.63 -3.61
CA ALA A 101 4.51 -5.31 -3.01
C ALA A 101 3.11 -4.74 -3.20
N SER A 102 2.55 -4.14 -2.15
CA SER A 102 1.17 -3.64 -2.10
C SER A 102 1.08 -2.31 -1.38
N LEU A 103 0.45 -1.30 -2.01
CA LEU A 103 0.10 -0.03 -1.39
C LEU A 103 -1.34 -0.06 -0.87
N LEU A 104 -1.55 0.35 0.37
CA LEU A 104 -2.86 0.53 0.98
C LEU A 104 -2.98 1.96 1.52
N PHE A 105 -4.22 2.42 1.71
CA PHE A 105 -4.49 3.74 2.26
C PHE A 105 -4.19 3.79 3.76
N LEU A 106 -3.45 4.84 4.19
CA LEU A 106 -3.15 5.11 5.59
C LEU A 106 -3.28 6.62 5.85
N PRO A 107 -4.39 7.09 6.43
CA PRO A 107 -4.62 8.52 6.67
C PRO A 107 -3.51 9.20 7.48
N GLU A 108 -2.86 8.44 8.37
CA GLU A 108 -1.81 8.92 9.28
C GLU A 108 -0.46 9.16 8.59
N SER A 109 -0.32 8.78 7.30
CA SER A 109 0.96 8.95 6.59
C SER A 109 1.36 10.41 6.42
N VAL A 110 2.60 10.73 6.86
CA VAL A 110 3.27 12.02 6.64
C VAL A 110 4.67 11.74 6.12
N TYR A 111 4.92 12.00 4.82
CA TYR A 111 6.08 11.47 4.10
C TYR A 111 7.37 12.27 4.27
N HIS A 112 7.32 13.55 4.58
CA HIS A 112 8.53 14.37 4.63
C HIS A 112 8.40 15.52 5.61
N ARG A 113 9.56 16.04 6.02
CA ARG A 113 9.67 17.22 6.88
C ARG A 113 9.92 18.48 6.05
N PRO A 114 9.55 19.66 6.54
CA PRO A 114 9.91 20.92 5.90
C PRO A 114 11.42 21.00 5.64
N GLY A 115 11.82 21.44 4.44
CA GLY A 115 13.22 21.58 4.05
C GLY A 115 13.93 20.31 3.58
N ASP A 116 13.21 19.21 3.39
CA ASP A 116 13.77 17.97 2.86
C ASP A 116 14.11 18.13 1.37
N ASN A 117 15.42 18.12 1.05
CA ASN A 117 15.97 18.29 -0.30
C ASN A 117 16.44 16.97 -0.94
N ARG A 118 16.13 15.82 -0.33
CA ARG A 118 16.46 14.52 -0.92
C ARG A 118 15.80 14.36 -2.30
N PRO A 119 16.35 13.52 -3.19
CA PRO A 119 15.71 13.18 -4.45
C PRO A 119 14.25 12.74 -4.26
N ILE A 120 13.40 13.04 -5.23
CA ILE A 120 11.97 12.73 -5.16
C ILE A 120 11.71 11.32 -5.67
N MET A 121 10.85 10.60 -4.94
CA MET A 121 10.16 9.40 -5.35
C MET A 121 8.65 9.65 -5.26
N GLY A 122 7.93 9.61 -6.37
CA GLY A 122 6.48 9.71 -6.37
C GLY A 122 5.84 8.48 -5.72
N ILE A 123 4.81 8.70 -4.92
CA ILE A 123 4.07 7.61 -4.27
C ILE A 123 3.53 6.59 -5.29
N SER A 124 3.10 7.06 -6.47
CA SER A 124 2.55 6.23 -7.54
C SER A 124 3.55 5.24 -8.16
N ILE A 125 4.87 5.44 -7.96
CA ILE A 125 5.91 4.59 -8.52
C ILE A 125 6.81 3.95 -7.45
N TRP A 126 6.56 4.22 -6.17
CA TRP A 126 7.34 3.65 -5.08
C TRP A 126 7.27 2.11 -5.04
N THR A 127 6.07 1.54 -5.19
CA THR A 127 5.88 0.09 -5.31
C THR A 127 6.68 -0.47 -6.50
N GLN A 128 6.64 0.20 -7.64
CA GLN A 128 7.37 -0.23 -8.83
C GLN A 128 8.88 -0.19 -8.61
N TYR A 129 9.39 0.84 -7.92
CA TYR A 129 10.80 0.91 -7.55
C TYR A 129 11.24 -0.32 -6.75
N VAL A 130 10.42 -0.76 -5.80
CA VAL A 130 10.70 -1.95 -4.99
C VAL A 130 10.69 -3.21 -5.85
N LEU A 131 9.68 -3.40 -6.68
CA LEU A 131 9.58 -4.57 -7.57
C LEU A 131 10.71 -4.63 -8.60
N ASP A 132 11.14 -3.47 -9.10
CA ASP A 132 12.19 -3.39 -10.12
C ASP A 132 13.59 -3.72 -9.56
N ASN A 133 13.86 -3.45 -8.28
CA ASN A 133 15.22 -3.40 -7.76
C ASN A 133 15.59 -4.51 -6.79
N PHE A 134 14.62 -5.12 -6.10
CA PHE A 134 14.91 -6.06 -5.01
C PHE A 134 14.33 -7.45 -5.27
N ALA A 135 15.06 -8.48 -4.85
CA ALA A 135 14.62 -9.88 -4.90
C ALA A 135 13.98 -10.31 -3.58
N THR A 136 14.38 -9.72 -2.46
CA THR A 136 13.95 -10.11 -1.12
C THR A 136 13.51 -8.91 -0.28
N VAL A 137 12.74 -9.18 0.76
CA VAL A 137 12.35 -8.18 1.76
C VAL A 137 13.59 -7.58 2.42
N ARG A 138 14.59 -8.41 2.75
CA ARG A 138 15.82 -7.95 3.40
C ARG A 138 16.58 -6.95 2.53
N GLU A 139 16.76 -7.22 1.24
CA GLU A 139 17.41 -6.30 0.31
C GLU A 139 16.66 -4.96 0.25
N ALA A 140 15.33 -5.01 0.16
CA ALA A 140 14.50 -3.82 0.11
C ALA A 140 14.60 -2.99 1.40
N VAL A 141 14.47 -3.63 2.57
CA VAL A 141 14.57 -2.98 3.87
C VAL A 141 15.95 -2.36 4.08
N ASP A 142 17.03 -3.07 3.73
CA ASP A 142 18.41 -2.59 3.89
C ASP A 142 18.71 -1.36 3.02
N GLU A 143 18.03 -1.21 1.89
CA GLU A 143 18.14 -0.01 1.06
C GLU A 143 17.21 1.11 1.53
N LEU A 144 15.93 0.80 1.77
CA LEU A 144 14.91 1.82 2.08
C LEU A 144 15.16 2.51 3.42
N LYS A 145 15.70 1.81 4.42
CA LYS A 145 16.07 2.42 5.72
C LYS A 145 17.19 3.46 5.64
N LYS A 146 17.92 3.55 4.50
CA LYS A 146 18.90 4.63 4.28
C LYS A 146 18.22 5.96 3.97
N GLU A 147 16.92 5.93 3.65
CA GLU A 147 16.11 7.10 3.30
C GLU A 147 16.81 8.00 2.27
N SER A 148 17.38 7.41 1.22
CA SER A 148 18.12 8.12 0.17
C SER A 148 17.25 9.05 -0.71
N PHE A 149 15.94 8.95 -0.58
CA PHE A 149 14.94 9.79 -1.25
C PHE A 149 13.79 10.15 -0.28
N ARG A 150 12.97 11.09 -0.69
CA ARG A 150 11.71 11.43 -0.02
C ARG A 150 10.52 11.04 -0.90
N ILE A 151 9.42 10.65 -0.28
CA ILE A 151 8.17 10.39 -1.01
C ILE A 151 7.48 11.74 -1.31
N ASP A 152 7.00 11.89 -2.55
CA ASP A 152 6.11 12.96 -2.97
C ASP A 152 4.75 12.34 -3.33
N ALA A 153 3.70 12.85 -2.69
CA ALA A 153 2.37 12.26 -2.77
C ALA A 153 1.34 13.35 -3.13
N PRO A 154 1.22 13.70 -4.42
CA PRO A 154 0.17 14.61 -4.87
C PRO A 154 -1.21 13.98 -4.67
N ASP A 155 -2.24 14.82 -4.55
CA ASP A 155 -3.61 14.34 -4.44
C ASP A 155 -3.99 13.40 -5.60
N LEU A 156 -4.86 12.45 -5.30
CA LEU A 156 -5.44 11.55 -6.29
C LEU A 156 -6.33 12.31 -7.30
N PRO A 157 -6.65 11.74 -8.46
CA PRO A 157 -7.51 12.40 -9.46
C PRO A 157 -8.86 12.88 -8.94
N ASN A 158 -9.39 12.23 -7.90
CA ASN A 158 -10.64 12.62 -7.24
C ASN A 158 -10.47 13.68 -6.14
N GLY A 159 -9.25 14.21 -5.95
CA GLY A 159 -8.92 15.21 -4.93
C GLY A 159 -8.71 14.65 -3.52
N ALA A 160 -8.74 13.32 -3.33
CA ALA A 160 -8.39 12.72 -2.05
C ALA A 160 -6.87 12.71 -1.87
N ALA A 161 -6.41 12.84 -0.63
CA ALA A 161 -4.99 12.71 -0.32
C ALA A 161 -4.48 11.31 -0.67
N SER A 162 -3.29 11.22 -1.27
CA SER A 162 -2.63 9.94 -1.59
C SER A 162 -1.74 9.48 -0.43
N THR A 163 -2.31 9.41 0.77
CA THR A 163 -1.64 8.91 1.98
C THR A 163 -1.71 7.38 2.01
N LEU A 164 -0.58 6.74 1.78
CA LEU A 164 -0.48 5.28 1.60
C LEU A 164 0.67 4.72 2.42
N HIS A 165 0.63 3.43 2.74
CA HIS A 165 1.74 2.66 3.28
C HIS A 165 2.00 1.43 2.43
N LEU A 166 3.21 0.91 2.51
CA LEU A 166 3.69 -0.17 1.65
C LEU A 166 3.92 -1.45 2.46
N ALA A 167 3.37 -2.57 2.00
CA ALA A 167 3.80 -3.88 2.49
C ALA A 167 4.48 -4.66 1.38
N ILE A 168 5.53 -5.37 1.74
CA ILE A 168 6.28 -6.27 0.86
C ILE A 168 6.42 -7.65 1.50
N THR A 169 6.37 -8.69 0.68
CA THR A 169 6.59 -10.09 1.13
C THR A 169 7.41 -10.83 0.08
N ASP A 170 8.39 -11.61 0.49
CA ASP A 170 9.18 -12.46 -0.39
C ASP A 170 8.75 -13.93 -0.36
N GLU A 171 9.38 -14.76 -1.20
CA GLU A 171 9.09 -16.18 -1.33
C GLU A 171 9.29 -17.00 -0.03
N THR A 172 10.02 -16.47 0.95
CA THR A 172 10.22 -17.12 2.25
C THR A 172 9.11 -16.84 3.24
N GLY A 173 8.18 -15.92 2.89
CA GLY A 173 7.14 -15.40 3.77
C GLY A 173 7.64 -14.31 4.72
N ASN A 174 8.90 -13.85 4.59
CA ASN A 174 9.33 -12.64 5.28
C ASN A 174 8.55 -11.46 4.75
N THR A 175 8.08 -10.59 5.66
CA THR A 175 7.24 -9.44 5.32
C THR A 175 7.81 -8.19 5.95
N ALA A 176 7.67 -7.06 5.29
CA ALA A 176 7.89 -5.76 5.91
C ALA A 176 6.71 -4.83 5.60
N VAL A 177 6.29 -4.08 6.62
CA VAL A 177 5.35 -2.96 6.51
C VAL A 177 6.16 -1.69 6.69
N LEU A 178 6.03 -0.76 5.75
CA LEU A 178 6.78 0.50 5.69
C LEU A 178 5.80 1.66 5.75
N GLU A 179 5.90 2.46 6.80
CA GLU A 179 5.00 3.58 7.08
C GLU A 179 5.80 4.85 7.32
N TYR A 180 5.34 5.95 6.75
CA TYR A 180 5.88 7.27 7.06
C TYR A 180 4.99 7.95 8.08
N ILE A 181 5.45 8.04 9.33
CA ILE A 181 4.73 8.66 10.43
C ILE A 181 5.52 9.89 10.92
N ASP A 182 4.86 11.04 10.96
CA ASP A 182 5.49 12.32 11.35
C ASP A 182 6.80 12.61 10.57
N GLY A 183 6.87 12.20 9.31
CA GLY A 183 8.02 12.37 8.43
C GLY A 183 9.18 11.40 8.71
N ASN A 184 8.97 10.35 9.51
CA ASN A 184 9.94 9.29 9.75
C ASN A 184 9.49 8.00 9.10
N LEU A 185 10.42 7.24 8.54
CA LEU A 185 10.14 5.90 8.05
C LEU A 185 10.17 4.90 9.21
N GLU A 186 9.02 4.30 9.51
CA GLU A 186 8.86 3.17 10.42
C GLU A 186 8.81 1.88 9.62
N ILE A 187 9.55 0.85 10.04
CA ILE A 187 9.62 -0.45 9.33
C ILE A 187 9.38 -1.57 10.33
N HIS A 188 8.33 -2.35 10.09
CA HIS A 188 8.01 -3.56 10.82
C HIS A 188 8.36 -4.76 9.97
N GLU A 189 9.44 -5.50 10.30
CA GLU A 189 9.92 -6.63 9.51
C GLU A 189 9.83 -7.95 10.28
N GLY A 190 9.30 -8.99 9.64
CA GLY A 190 9.22 -10.35 10.16
C GLY A 190 8.05 -11.13 9.62
N LYS A 191 8.08 -12.46 9.79
CA LYS A 191 7.01 -13.37 9.33
C LYS A 191 5.68 -13.19 10.09
N GLN A 192 5.68 -12.53 11.23
CA GLN A 192 4.47 -12.25 12.01
C GLN A 192 3.61 -11.14 11.41
N TYR A 193 4.16 -10.28 10.56
CA TYR A 193 3.46 -9.14 9.95
C TYR A 193 2.69 -9.57 8.69
N GLN A 194 1.79 -10.55 8.84
CA GLN A 194 1.08 -11.18 7.72
C GLN A 194 -0.13 -10.41 7.22
N VAL A 195 -0.68 -9.51 8.03
CA VAL A 195 -1.90 -8.76 7.70
C VAL A 195 -1.63 -7.27 7.80
N MET A 196 -2.05 -6.52 6.81
CA MET A 196 -2.07 -5.06 6.81
C MET A 196 -3.43 -4.58 6.31
N THR A 197 -4.03 -3.65 7.03
CA THR A 197 -5.27 -2.97 6.65
C THR A 197 -4.97 -1.49 6.42
N ASN A 198 -5.99 -0.64 6.35
CA ASN A 198 -5.78 0.79 6.25
C ASN A 198 -5.32 1.37 7.61
N SER A 199 -6.18 2.12 8.29
CA SER A 199 -5.92 2.67 9.64
C SER A 199 -6.32 1.66 10.74
N PRO A 200 -5.68 1.69 11.93
CA PRO A 200 -4.58 2.55 12.34
C PRO A 200 -3.21 2.12 11.77
N LYS A 201 -2.18 2.98 11.98
CA LYS A 201 -0.80 2.59 11.70
C LYS A 201 -0.42 1.29 12.42
N TYR A 202 0.55 0.59 11.91
CA TYR A 202 1.06 -0.62 12.54
C TYR A 202 1.73 -0.30 13.89
N GLU A 203 1.49 -1.12 14.93
CA GLU A 203 2.08 -0.99 16.27
C GLU A 203 3.03 -2.14 16.58
#